data_3c2b4f21b365aa632cc22e87ffa99aff
#
_entry.id   3c2b4f21b365aa632cc22e87ffa99aff
#
_cell.length_a   1.000
_cell.length_b   1.000
_cell.length_c   1.000
_cell.angle_alpha   90.00
_cell.angle_beta   90.00
_cell.angle_gamma   90.00
#
_symmetry.space_group_name_H-M   'P 1'
#
loop_
_entity.id
_entity.type
_entity.pdbx_description
1 polymer ?
#
loop_
_entity_poly.entity_id
_entity_poly.type
_entity_poly.pdbx_seq_one_letter_code
_entity_poly.pdbx_strand_id
1 'polypeptide(L)'
;MTAPTVLMEMYLAGSWVNITSYVHLPSGISVTRGRDNEQGSPNPGTLSFTVKTDDGRFIVGNTAAPAPFNSFARWAPVRYSLNGVRRFTGYVSSAPASWRSSQLSQVPIVCTDLLGMMAMSPTAASWAHELIEDLSPLYWWQMDEPEVATAAYEATLSGPRLDVVVTNPGTDA
;
A
#
# COMPACT_ATOMS: atom_id res chain seq x y z
N MET A 1 2.20 -36.12 14.41
CA MET A 1 1.88 -35.00 13.51
C MET A 1 3.09 -34.05 13.54
N THR A 2 3.67 -33.73 12.39
CA THR A 2 4.79 -32.81 12.30
C THR A 2 4.25 -31.37 12.34
N ALA A 3 4.85 -30.51 13.13
CA ALA A 3 4.45 -29.10 13.18
C ALA A 3 4.66 -28.43 11.80
N PRO A 4 3.78 -27.54 11.38
CA PRO A 4 3.92 -26.88 10.09
C PRO A 4 5.16 -25.97 10.08
N THR A 5 5.91 -26.02 8.97
CA THR A 5 7.10 -25.18 8.79
C THR A 5 6.68 -23.80 8.28
N VAL A 6 6.90 -22.78 9.10
CA VAL A 6 6.69 -21.37 8.76
C VAL A 6 7.96 -20.75 8.22
N LEU A 7 7.86 -20.01 7.12
CA LEU A 7 8.94 -19.16 6.61
C LEU A 7 8.38 -17.76 6.36
N MET A 8 8.91 -16.78 7.09
CA MET A 8 8.60 -15.37 6.93
C MET A 8 9.86 -14.61 6.48
N GLU A 9 9.76 -13.89 5.38
CA GLU A 9 10.88 -13.14 4.82
C GLU A 9 10.44 -11.71 4.49
N MET A 10 11.37 -10.78 4.68
CA MET A 10 11.20 -9.37 4.40
C MET A 10 12.34 -8.88 3.53
N TYR A 11 12.06 -8.04 2.55
CA TYR A 11 13.07 -7.47 1.68
C TYR A 11 13.67 -6.22 2.32
N LEU A 12 14.94 -6.33 2.73
CA LEU A 12 15.67 -5.29 3.44
C LEU A 12 17.05 -5.11 2.80
N ALA A 13 17.50 -3.89 2.66
CA ALA A 13 18.83 -3.55 2.11
C ALA A 13 19.18 -4.31 0.81
N GLY A 14 18.21 -4.49 -0.09
CA GLY A 14 18.43 -5.13 -1.39
C GLY A 14 18.38 -6.68 -1.38
N SER A 15 18.01 -7.31 -0.26
CA SER A 15 17.96 -8.78 -0.16
C SER A 15 16.75 -9.28 0.66
N TRP A 16 16.37 -10.54 0.42
CA TRP A 16 15.35 -11.22 1.24
C TRP A 16 15.99 -11.75 2.53
N VAL A 17 15.51 -11.24 3.65
CA VAL A 17 15.98 -11.59 4.99
C VAL A 17 14.94 -12.47 5.67
N ASN A 18 15.38 -13.63 6.18
CA ASN A 18 14.50 -14.50 6.96
C ASN A 18 14.27 -13.90 8.36
N ILE A 19 13.02 -13.57 8.64
CA ILE A 19 12.60 -12.97 9.93
C ILE A 19 11.79 -13.94 10.78
N THR A 20 11.72 -15.22 10.42
CA THR A 20 10.87 -16.23 11.10
C THR A 20 11.16 -16.32 12.59
N SER A 21 12.45 -16.22 12.99
CA SER A 21 12.86 -16.31 14.40
C SER A 21 12.34 -15.17 15.27
N TYR A 22 11.98 -14.04 14.67
CA TYR A 22 11.42 -12.89 15.37
C TYR A 22 9.89 -12.92 15.44
N VAL A 23 9.25 -13.78 14.64
CA VAL A 23 7.77 -13.88 14.64
C VAL A 23 7.30 -14.50 15.94
N HIS A 24 6.37 -13.81 16.62
CA HIS A 24 5.71 -14.30 17.81
C HIS A 24 4.57 -15.25 17.44
N LEU A 25 4.90 -16.51 17.19
CA LEU A 25 3.94 -17.53 16.78
C LEU A 25 2.70 -17.67 17.69
N PRO A 26 2.82 -17.52 19.02
CA PRO A 26 1.64 -17.58 19.90
C PRO A 26 0.57 -16.50 19.61
N SER A 27 0.96 -15.36 19.02
CA SER A 27 -0.01 -14.35 18.58
C SER A 27 -0.75 -14.74 17.30
N GLY A 28 -0.33 -15.81 16.65
CA GLY A 28 -0.88 -16.26 15.38
C GLY A 28 -0.36 -15.48 14.17
N ILE A 29 -0.58 -16.07 13.00
CA ILE A 29 -0.39 -15.45 11.70
C ILE A 29 -1.72 -15.53 10.99
N SER A 30 -2.29 -14.41 10.58
CA SER A 30 -3.57 -14.36 9.86
C SER A 30 -3.36 -13.91 8.42
N VAL A 31 -3.93 -14.64 7.49
CA VAL A 31 -3.96 -14.28 6.06
C VAL A 31 -5.40 -14.22 5.61
N THR A 32 -5.83 -13.08 5.13
CA THR A 32 -7.17 -12.87 4.57
C THR A 32 -7.03 -12.48 3.10
N ARG A 33 -7.85 -13.04 2.23
CA ARG A 33 -7.92 -12.68 0.81
C ARG A 33 -9.23 -13.15 0.21
N GLY A 34 -9.59 -12.58 -0.92
CA GLY A 34 -10.75 -13.00 -1.68
C GLY A 34 -11.90 -12.01 -1.61
N ARG A 35 -13.10 -12.51 -1.84
CA ARG A 35 -14.35 -11.74 -1.79
C ARG A 35 -15.16 -12.15 -0.57
N ASP A 36 -15.93 -11.22 -0.02
CA ASP A 36 -16.86 -11.51 1.08
C ASP A 36 -18.10 -12.28 0.57
N ASN A 37 -18.44 -12.09 -0.72
CA ASN A 37 -19.53 -12.82 -1.40
C ASN A 37 -19.24 -12.93 -2.90
N GLU A 38 -20.01 -13.75 -3.60
CA GLU A 38 -19.82 -14.03 -5.04
C GLU A 38 -19.99 -12.79 -5.94
N GLN A 39 -20.82 -11.84 -5.53
CA GLN A 39 -21.12 -10.61 -6.27
C GLN A 39 -20.31 -9.40 -5.79
N GLY A 40 -19.54 -9.55 -4.69
CA GLY A 40 -18.72 -8.49 -4.12
C GLY A 40 -17.47 -8.19 -4.94
N SER A 41 -16.96 -6.97 -4.80
CA SER A 41 -15.64 -6.61 -5.31
C SER A 41 -14.56 -7.43 -4.60
N PRO A 42 -13.45 -7.79 -5.27
CA PRO A 42 -12.33 -8.45 -4.63
C PRO A 42 -11.72 -7.52 -3.56
N ASN A 43 -11.62 -8.04 -2.33
CA ASN A 43 -10.96 -7.33 -1.24
C ASN A 43 -9.44 -7.50 -1.34
N PRO A 44 -8.65 -6.47 -1.01
CA PRO A 44 -7.22 -6.60 -0.89
C PRO A 44 -6.82 -7.73 0.06
N GLY A 45 -5.84 -8.52 -0.34
CA GLY A 45 -5.27 -9.51 0.56
C GLY A 45 -4.52 -8.85 1.71
N THR A 46 -4.69 -9.38 2.92
CA THR A 46 -3.96 -8.90 4.11
C THR A 46 -3.23 -10.04 4.79
N LEU A 47 -2.06 -9.72 5.35
CA LEU A 47 -1.32 -10.61 6.24
C LEU A 47 -1.05 -9.83 7.54
N SER A 48 -1.39 -10.42 8.67
CA SER A 48 -1.06 -9.86 9.99
C SER A 48 -0.29 -10.85 10.83
N PHE A 49 0.75 -10.36 11.49
CA PHE A 49 1.59 -11.12 12.42
C PHE A 49 2.26 -10.17 13.40
N THR A 50 2.76 -10.71 14.50
CA THR A 50 3.48 -9.93 15.52
C THR A 50 4.94 -10.35 15.55
N VAL A 51 5.86 -9.41 15.63
CA VAL A 51 7.28 -9.67 15.84
C VAL A 51 7.70 -9.22 17.23
N LYS A 52 8.70 -9.92 17.79
CA LYS A 52 9.39 -9.52 19.01
C LYS A 52 10.64 -8.73 18.64
N THR A 53 10.91 -7.67 19.37
CA THR A 53 12.11 -6.87 19.19
C THR A 53 12.57 -6.33 20.52
N ASP A 54 13.83 -6.52 20.84
CA ASP A 54 14.45 -5.99 22.06
C ASP A 54 15.32 -4.78 21.77
N ASP A 55 15.71 -4.59 20.50
CA ASP A 55 16.64 -3.57 20.01
C ASP A 55 16.02 -2.58 19.03
N GLY A 56 14.70 -2.60 18.89
CA GLY A 56 14.00 -1.66 18.01
C GLY A 56 14.17 -1.91 16.51
N ARG A 57 14.64 -3.10 16.09
CA ARG A 57 14.89 -3.44 14.67
C ARG A 57 13.65 -3.39 13.78
N PHE A 58 12.46 -3.55 14.34
CA PHE A 58 11.19 -3.47 13.62
C PHE A 58 10.44 -2.15 13.86
N ILE A 59 11.14 -1.11 14.26
CA ILE A 59 10.59 0.24 14.31
C ILE A 59 10.86 0.90 12.96
N VAL A 60 9.81 1.34 12.29
CA VAL A 60 9.90 1.99 10.99
C VAL A 60 10.77 3.25 11.09
N GLY A 61 11.78 3.35 10.24
CA GLY A 61 12.70 4.50 10.18
C GLY A 61 13.76 4.54 11.28
N ASN A 62 13.92 3.48 12.06
CA ASN A 62 15.00 3.40 13.06
C ASN A 62 16.35 3.10 12.38
N THR A 63 17.11 4.14 12.05
CA THR A 63 18.44 4.03 11.42
C THR A 63 19.51 3.48 12.37
N ALA A 64 19.26 3.48 13.68
CA ALA A 64 20.18 2.90 14.69
C ALA A 64 19.98 1.38 14.86
N ALA A 65 18.99 0.78 14.21
CA ALA A 65 18.78 -0.66 14.24
C ALA A 65 19.96 -1.41 13.61
N PRO A 66 20.25 -2.65 14.05
CA PRO A 66 21.29 -3.48 13.42
C PRO A 66 21.00 -3.71 11.93
N ALA A 67 22.01 -3.68 11.08
CA ALA A 67 21.84 -4.05 9.67
C ALA A 67 21.35 -5.51 9.54
N PRO A 68 20.47 -5.81 8.58
CA PRO A 68 19.89 -4.95 7.55
C PRO A 68 18.61 -4.22 7.99
N PHE A 69 18.19 -4.32 9.26
CA PHE A 69 16.91 -3.78 9.76
C PHE A 69 16.88 -2.25 9.83
N ASN A 70 18.03 -1.58 9.81
CA ASN A 70 18.11 -0.12 9.70
C ASN A 70 17.50 0.45 8.41
N SER A 71 17.23 -0.41 7.42
CA SER A 71 16.50 -0.07 6.18
C SER A 71 15.00 -0.39 6.25
N PHE A 72 14.48 -0.83 7.41
CA PHE A 72 13.07 -1.16 7.54
C PHE A 72 12.20 0.09 7.41
N ALA A 73 11.35 0.07 6.42
CA ALA A 73 10.46 1.18 6.09
C ALA A 73 9.04 0.67 5.80
N ARG A 74 8.09 1.57 5.82
CA ARG A 74 6.75 1.31 5.28
C ARG A 74 6.89 0.88 3.81
N TRP A 75 6.04 -0.04 3.37
CA TRP A 75 6.06 -0.64 2.03
C TRP A 75 7.23 -1.60 1.77
N ALA A 76 7.98 -1.99 2.80
CA ALA A 76 8.94 -3.09 2.66
C ALA A 76 8.23 -4.36 2.17
N PRO A 77 8.73 -5.01 1.09
CA PRO A 77 8.12 -6.25 0.59
C PRO A 77 8.24 -7.38 1.61
N VAL A 78 7.16 -8.16 1.76
CA VAL A 78 7.07 -9.31 2.67
C VAL A 78 6.52 -10.51 1.92
N ARG A 79 7.04 -11.69 2.24
CA ARG A 79 6.51 -12.95 1.76
C ARG A 79 6.40 -13.98 2.89
N TYR A 80 5.29 -14.70 2.88
CA TYR A 80 4.98 -15.74 3.84
C TYR A 80 4.76 -17.07 3.13
N SER A 81 5.43 -18.11 3.63
CA SER A 81 5.29 -19.48 3.14
C SER A 81 4.99 -20.44 4.29
N LEU A 82 4.17 -21.43 4.02
CA LEU A 82 3.80 -22.50 4.94
C LEU A 82 4.06 -23.83 4.27
N ASN A 83 4.85 -24.70 4.90
CA ASN A 83 5.27 -25.99 4.35
C ASN A 83 5.86 -25.89 2.93
N GLY A 84 6.69 -24.86 2.69
CA GLY A 84 7.31 -24.60 1.39
C GLY A 84 6.39 -23.96 0.35
N VAL A 85 5.10 -23.84 0.62
CA VAL A 85 4.13 -23.22 -0.29
C VAL A 85 3.95 -21.75 0.08
N ARG A 86 4.17 -20.83 -0.89
CA ARG A 86 3.94 -19.40 -0.69
C ARG A 86 2.45 -19.11 -0.53
N ARG A 87 2.10 -18.52 0.61
CA ARG A 87 0.72 -18.20 0.98
C ARG A 87 0.39 -16.72 0.81
N PHE A 88 1.40 -15.84 0.93
CA PHE A 88 1.21 -14.39 0.79
C PHE A 88 2.46 -13.72 0.24
N THR A 89 2.26 -12.70 -0.57
CA THR A 89 3.28 -11.73 -1.00
C THR A 89 2.62 -10.36 -0.99
N GLY A 90 3.25 -9.38 -0.38
CA GLY A 90 2.72 -8.03 -0.27
C GLY A 90 3.72 -7.08 0.38
N TYR A 91 3.22 -6.01 0.95
CA TYR A 91 3.98 -4.89 1.46
C TYR A 91 3.53 -4.52 2.86
N VAL A 92 4.44 -4.08 3.71
CA VAL A 92 4.13 -3.60 5.05
C VAL A 92 3.30 -2.32 4.96
N SER A 93 2.04 -2.36 5.32
CA SER A 93 1.15 -1.19 5.36
C SER A 93 1.23 -0.46 6.71
N SER A 94 1.39 -1.20 7.80
CA SER A 94 1.45 -0.66 9.16
C SER A 94 2.34 -1.51 10.06
N ALA A 95 3.13 -0.86 10.90
CA ALA A 95 3.95 -1.50 11.93
C ALA A 95 4.05 -0.55 13.14
N PRO A 96 2.95 -0.36 13.91
CA PRO A 96 2.96 0.52 15.07
C PRO A 96 3.81 -0.08 16.18
N ALA A 97 4.86 0.63 16.60
CA ALA A 97 5.68 0.23 17.73
C ALA A 97 4.88 0.38 19.04
N SER A 98 4.84 -0.69 19.82
CA SER A 98 4.20 -0.68 21.14
C SER A 98 5.20 -1.15 22.19
N TRP A 99 5.54 -0.28 23.11
CA TRP A 99 6.42 -0.58 24.24
C TRP A 99 5.58 -1.04 25.45
N ARG A 100 5.64 -2.33 25.78
CA ARG A 100 4.93 -2.88 26.94
C ARG A 100 5.80 -2.98 28.19
N SER A 101 7.12 -3.06 28.00
CA SER A 101 8.10 -3.03 29.10
C SER A 101 9.48 -2.69 28.54
N SER A 102 10.44 -2.38 29.41
CA SER A 102 11.82 -2.08 29.01
C SER A 102 12.56 -3.25 28.34
N GLN A 103 12.00 -4.45 28.34
CA GLN A 103 12.69 -5.66 27.87
C GLN A 103 11.93 -6.45 26.78
N LEU A 104 10.68 -6.12 26.47
CA LEU A 104 9.87 -6.85 25.49
C LEU A 104 8.96 -5.89 24.74
N SER A 105 9.42 -5.50 23.57
CA SER A 105 8.60 -4.81 22.58
C SER A 105 7.98 -5.83 21.63
N GLN A 106 6.70 -5.68 21.38
CA GLN A 106 5.98 -6.40 20.34
C GLN A 106 5.50 -5.40 19.31
N VAL A 107 5.82 -5.67 18.06
CA VAL A 107 5.36 -4.85 16.94
C VAL A 107 4.39 -5.68 16.11
N PRO A 108 3.09 -5.36 16.14
CA PRO A 108 2.15 -5.94 15.21
C PRO A 108 2.43 -5.38 13.81
N ILE A 109 2.64 -6.25 12.85
CA ILE A 109 2.87 -5.90 11.45
C ILE A 109 1.64 -6.29 10.65
N VAL A 110 1.10 -5.34 9.91
CA VAL A 110 0.04 -5.56 8.95
C VAL A 110 0.59 -5.30 7.56
N CYS A 111 0.37 -6.25 6.66
CA CYS A 111 0.77 -6.16 5.27
C CYS A 111 -0.47 -6.19 4.38
N THR A 112 -0.37 -5.54 3.24
CA THR A 112 -1.37 -5.60 2.18
C THR A 112 -0.74 -6.12 0.88
N ASP A 113 -1.53 -6.73 0.02
CA ASP A 113 -1.07 -7.15 -1.30
C ASP A 113 -0.95 -5.95 -2.27
N LEU A 114 -0.58 -6.22 -3.51
CA LEU A 114 -0.44 -5.19 -4.53
C LEU A 114 -1.76 -4.44 -4.78
N LEU A 115 -2.90 -5.14 -4.74
CA LEU A 115 -4.22 -4.51 -4.92
C LEU A 115 -4.50 -3.48 -3.83
N GLY A 116 -4.20 -3.82 -2.57
CA GLY A 116 -4.36 -2.88 -1.46
C GLY A 116 -3.37 -1.71 -1.52
N MET A 117 -2.16 -1.94 -1.99
CA MET A 117 -1.18 -0.87 -2.20
C MET A 117 -1.66 0.11 -3.28
N MET A 118 -2.18 -0.40 -4.40
CA MET A 118 -2.75 0.43 -5.48
C MET A 118 -3.98 1.22 -5.01
N ALA A 119 -4.84 0.61 -4.21
CA ALA A 119 -6.01 1.30 -3.65
C ALA A 119 -5.66 2.41 -2.65
N MET A 120 -4.47 2.36 -2.05
CA MET A 120 -3.97 3.40 -1.13
C MET A 120 -3.15 4.48 -1.84
N SER A 121 -2.80 4.28 -3.10
CA SER A 121 -2.13 5.30 -3.89
C SER A 121 -3.12 6.41 -4.19
N PRO A 122 -2.84 7.68 -3.82
CA PRO A 122 -3.70 8.78 -4.24
C PRO A 122 -3.66 8.84 -5.76
N THR A 123 -4.80 8.54 -6.36
CA THR A 123 -5.06 8.68 -7.80
C THR A 123 -3.85 8.37 -8.67
N ALA A 124 -3.65 7.10 -9.04
CA ALA A 124 -2.87 6.86 -10.24
C ALA A 124 -3.56 7.70 -11.33
N ALA A 125 -2.85 8.70 -11.85
CA ALA A 125 -3.31 9.40 -13.05
C ALA A 125 -3.74 8.32 -14.04
N SER A 126 -4.91 8.49 -14.67
CA SER A 126 -5.34 7.46 -15.63
C SER A 126 -4.21 7.31 -16.65
N TRP A 127 -3.98 6.10 -17.16
CA TRP A 127 -2.97 5.89 -18.20
C TRP A 127 -3.17 6.84 -19.39
N ALA A 128 -4.42 7.28 -19.62
CA ALA A 128 -4.78 8.27 -20.61
C ALA A 128 -4.18 9.65 -20.27
N HIS A 129 -4.14 10.02 -18.98
CA HIS A 129 -3.48 11.25 -18.53
C HIS A 129 -1.97 11.20 -18.81
N GLU A 130 -1.30 10.11 -18.40
CA GLU A 130 0.13 9.93 -18.64
C GLU A 130 0.47 9.91 -20.14
N LEU A 131 -0.38 9.24 -20.96
CA LEU A 131 -0.19 9.18 -22.39
C LEU A 131 -0.34 10.56 -23.06
N ILE A 132 -1.30 11.37 -22.60
CA ILE A 132 -1.50 12.72 -23.14
C ILE A 132 -0.37 13.65 -22.71
N GLU A 133 0.11 13.56 -21.47
CA GLU A 133 1.29 14.31 -21.01
C GLU A 133 2.54 13.96 -21.83
N ASP A 134 2.75 12.68 -22.14
CA ASP A 134 3.89 12.20 -22.95
C ASP A 134 3.85 12.74 -24.40
N LEU A 135 2.65 13.00 -24.93
CA LEU A 135 2.45 13.63 -26.23
C LEU A 135 2.75 15.14 -26.23
N SER A 136 2.98 15.74 -25.06
CA SER A 136 3.30 17.16 -24.86
C SER A 136 2.35 18.09 -25.62
N PRO A 137 1.02 17.99 -25.42
CA PRO A 137 0.07 18.81 -26.14
C PRO A 137 0.27 20.29 -25.80
N LEU A 138 -0.01 21.18 -26.76
CA LEU A 138 0.10 22.62 -26.53
C LEU A 138 -0.90 23.11 -25.48
N TYR A 139 -2.11 22.54 -25.48
CA TYR A 139 -3.16 22.79 -24.50
C TYR A 139 -3.91 21.50 -24.23
N TRP A 140 -4.28 21.26 -22.96
CA TRP A 140 -5.09 20.12 -22.57
C TRP A 140 -6.00 20.44 -21.38
N TRP A 141 -7.30 20.23 -21.53
CA TRP A 141 -8.32 20.37 -20.48
C TRP A 141 -8.82 18.98 -20.10
N GLN A 142 -8.58 18.59 -18.85
CA GLN A 142 -8.99 17.27 -18.33
C GLN A 142 -10.49 17.10 -18.18
N MET A 143 -11.21 18.21 -18.02
CA MET A 143 -12.67 18.23 -17.80
C MET A 143 -13.10 17.43 -16.56
N ASP A 144 -12.27 17.41 -15.52
CA ASP A 144 -12.47 16.70 -14.25
C ASP A 144 -12.95 17.63 -13.13
N GLU A 145 -13.31 18.87 -13.46
CA GLU A 145 -13.85 19.83 -12.54
C GLU A 145 -15.24 19.40 -12.04
N PRO A 146 -15.63 19.86 -10.83
CA PRO A 146 -16.94 19.58 -10.27
C PRO A 146 -18.08 19.96 -11.21
N GLU A 147 -19.20 19.22 -11.20
CA GLU A 147 -20.38 19.44 -12.05
C GLU A 147 -20.89 20.90 -12.03
N VAL A 148 -20.62 21.63 -10.95
CA VAL A 148 -21.00 23.06 -10.81
C VAL A 148 -19.93 24.04 -11.31
N ALA A 149 -18.83 23.56 -11.85
CA ALA A 149 -17.76 24.41 -12.35
C ALA A 149 -18.23 25.16 -13.60
N THR A 150 -17.97 26.47 -13.67
CA THR A 150 -18.27 27.32 -14.81
C THR A 150 -17.09 27.46 -15.79
N ALA A 151 -15.96 26.83 -15.47
CA ALA A 151 -14.76 26.87 -16.28
C ALA A 151 -13.93 25.59 -16.10
N ALA A 152 -13.32 25.12 -17.16
CA ALA A 152 -12.27 24.12 -17.14
C ALA A 152 -10.90 24.79 -17.14
N TYR A 153 -9.98 24.26 -16.35
CA TYR A 153 -8.61 24.78 -16.29
C TYR A 153 -7.70 23.90 -17.16
N GLU A 154 -6.81 24.55 -17.82
CA GLU A 154 -5.81 23.89 -18.63
C GLU A 154 -4.81 23.15 -17.72
N ALA A 155 -4.52 21.87 -18.03
CA ALA A 155 -3.74 21.00 -17.14
C ALA A 155 -2.26 21.39 -17.04
N THR A 156 -1.70 22.05 -18.04
CA THR A 156 -0.30 22.49 -18.00
C THR A 156 -0.10 23.75 -17.13
N LEU A 157 -1.17 24.34 -16.59
CA LEU A 157 -1.19 25.55 -15.74
C LEU A 157 -0.64 26.82 -16.41
N SER A 158 -0.32 26.78 -17.70
CA SER A 158 0.24 27.90 -18.48
C SER A 158 -0.64 28.33 -19.66
N GLY A 159 -1.71 27.59 -19.90
CA GLY A 159 -2.62 27.83 -21.02
C GLY A 159 -3.85 28.68 -20.68
N PRO A 160 -4.65 29.03 -21.71
CA PRO A 160 -5.86 29.81 -21.55
C PRO A 160 -6.94 29.04 -20.81
N ARG A 161 -7.70 29.74 -20.00
CA ARG A 161 -8.91 29.22 -19.37
C ARG A 161 -10.00 28.98 -20.43
N LEU A 162 -10.65 27.81 -20.37
CA LEU A 162 -11.83 27.50 -21.18
C LEU A 162 -13.09 27.84 -20.36
N ASP A 163 -13.82 28.88 -20.75
CA ASP A 163 -15.11 29.20 -20.12
C ASP A 163 -16.20 28.27 -20.66
N VAL A 164 -16.81 27.50 -19.76
CA VAL A 164 -17.93 26.62 -20.12
C VAL A 164 -19.23 27.44 -20.04
N VAL A 165 -19.80 27.76 -21.19
CA VAL A 165 -21.12 28.39 -21.26
C VAL A 165 -22.17 27.28 -21.21
N VAL A 166 -22.81 27.09 -20.04
CA VAL A 166 -23.97 26.22 -19.92
C VAL A 166 -25.17 26.96 -20.52
N THR A 167 -25.46 26.76 -21.80
CA THR A 167 -26.73 27.12 -22.38
C THR A 167 -27.76 26.10 -21.93
N ASN A 168 -28.65 26.49 -21.05
CA ASN A 168 -29.79 25.66 -20.64
C ASN A 168 -30.81 25.67 -21.80
N PRO A 169 -30.99 24.59 -22.58
CA PRO A 169 -31.96 24.57 -23.69
C PRO A 169 -33.35 24.20 -23.15
N GLY A 170 -33.91 25.02 -22.30
CA GLY A 170 -35.15 24.57 -21.63
C GLY A 170 -36.05 25.62 -21.00
N THR A 171 -36.04 26.87 -21.48
CA THR A 171 -37.05 27.86 -21.05
C THR A 171 -37.53 28.72 -22.21
N ASP A 172 -37.94 28.07 -23.29
CA ASP A 172 -38.84 28.70 -24.26
C ASP A 172 -40.22 28.08 -24.06
N ALA A 173 -41.04 28.73 -23.22
CA ALA A 173 -42.48 28.52 -23.11
C ALA A 173 -43.18 29.86 -23.25
#